data_11edeffa87c7d279ae80dce511bed2d9
#
_entry.id   11edeffa87c7d279ae80dce511bed2d9
#
_cell.length_a   1.000
_cell.length_b   1.000
_cell.length_c   1.000
_cell.angle_alpha   90.00
_cell.angle_beta   90.00
_cell.angle_gamma   90.00
#
_symmetry.space_group_name_H-M   'P 1'
#
loop_
_entity.id
_entity.type
_entity.pdbx_description
1 polymer ?
#
loop_
_entity_poly.entity_id
_entity_poly.type
_entity_poly.pdbx_seq_one_letter_code
_entity_poly.pdbx_strand_id
1 'polypeptide(L)'
;AYRPVANDRLNALASYTWLYDMPGADQVNVDGNVNGPKQRSHILNAALSYDLNQQFTLGAKYGFRLREEAARGTNTFITSTAHLAILRLDYHIVHNWDILAEGRAMAYPKADTTEFGALLGVYRDLNDNVRLGAGYSWGGVSDDLRSLERDREGLFVNLIGKF
;
A
#
# COMPACT_ATOMS: atom_id res chain seq x y z
N ALA A 1 10.34 -1.39 -13.04
CA ALA A 1 11.36 -1.40 -11.98
C ALA A 1 12.68 -0.88 -12.57
N TYR A 2 13.38 -0.08 -11.82
CA TYR A 2 14.70 0.46 -12.20
C TYR A 2 15.69 0.21 -11.07
N ARG A 3 16.78 -0.48 -11.38
CA ARG A 3 17.91 -0.70 -10.48
C ARG A 3 19.19 -0.31 -11.25
N PRO A 4 19.85 0.80 -10.90
CA PRO A 4 21.06 1.24 -11.60
C PRO A 4 22.22 0.25 -11.40
N VAL A 5 22.89 -0.15 -12.45
CA VAL A 5 24.05 -1.06 -12.40
C VAL A 5 25.23 -0.44 -11.62
N ALA A 6 25.33 0.90 -11.64
CA ALA A 6 26.39 1.64 -10.94
C ALA A 6 26.08 1.92 -9.47
N ASN A 7 24.85 1.66 -9.01
CA ASN A 7 24.43 1.92 -7.63
C ASN A 7 23.45 0.84 -7.16
N ASP A 8 23.98 -0.23 -6.62
CA ASP A 8 23.17 -1.36 -6.10
C ASP A 8 22.32 -0.99 -4.89
N ARG A 9 22.54 0.20 -4.30
CA ARG A 9 21.81 0.68 -3.11
C ARG A 9 20.46 1.29 -3.43
N LEU A 10 20.20 1.64 -4.71
CA LEU A 10 18.98 2.30 -5.13
C LEU A 10 18.08 1.33 -5.91
N ASN A 11 16.85 1.16 -5.45
CA ASN A 11 15.79 0.48 -6.19
C ASN A 11 14.62 1.42 -6.36
N ALA A 12 14.11 1.53 -7.58
CA ALA A 12 12.92 2.32 -7.90
C ALA A 12 11.89 1.45 -8.63
N LEU A 13 10.64 1.59 -8.24
CA LEU A 13 9.51 0.91 -8.86
C LEU A 13 8.43 1.94 -9.18
N ALA A 14 7.93 1.94 -10.39
CA ALA A 14 6.73 2.66 -10.76
C ALA A 14 5.71 1.69 -11.34
N SER A 15 4.45 1.87 -11.00
CA SER A 15 3.35 1.07 -11.53
C SER A 15 2.14 1.94 -11.83
N TYR A 16 1.42 1.55 -12.87
CA TYR A 16 0.13 2.11 -13.23
C TYR A 16 -0.89 0.98 -13.31
N THR A 17 -2.05 1.19 -12.68
CA THR A 17 -3.16 0.25 -12.71
C THR A 17 -4.42 0.99 -13.16
N TRP A 18 -5.10 0.45 -14.15
CA TRP A 18 -6.42 0.89 -14.55
C TRP A 18 -7.45 -0.16 -14.17
N LEU A 19 -8.46 0.26 -13.41
CA LEU A 19 -9.59 -0.56 -13.00
C LEU A 19 -10.85 0.01 -13.65
N TYR A 20 -11.63 -0.84 -14.30
CA TYR A 20 -12.86 -0.45 -14.97
C TYR A 20 -13.99 -1.39 -14.60
N ASP A 21 -15.05 -0.83 -14.03
CA ASP A 21 -16.35 -1.49 -13.73
C ASP A 21 -16.18 -2.90 -13.13
N MET A 22 -15.37 -3.00 -12.07
CA MET A 22 -15.16 -4.24 -11.34
C MET A 22 -16.18 -4.33 -10.19
N PRO A 23 -17.33 -5.00 -10.38
CA PRO A 23 -18.29 -5.20 -9.32
C PRO A 23 -17.77 -6.19 -8.29
N GLY A 24 -17.99 -5.92 -7.00
CA GLY A 24 -17.80 -6.90 -5.94
C GLY A 24 -18.81 -8.05 -6.06
N ALA A 25 -18.54 -9.17 -5.42
CA ALA A 25 -19.44 -10.32 -5.44
C ALA A 25 -20.83 -10.01 -4.84
N ASP A 26 -20.90 -9.06 -3.93
CA ASP A 26 -22.12 -8.52 -3.31
C ASP A 26 -22.95 -7.63 -4.25
N GLN A 27 -22.37 -7.15 -5.33
CA GLN A 27 -23.02 -6.32 -6.34
C GLN A 27 -23.62 -7.13 -7.51
N VAL A 28 -23.37 -8.43 -7.57
CA VAL A 28 -23.89 -9.30 -8.63
C VAL A 28 -25.09 -10.08 -8.09
N ASN A 29 -26.26 -9.88 -8.69
CA ASN A 29 -27.48 -10.63 -8.35
C ASN A 29 -27.41 -12.07 -8.85
N VAL A 30 -28.33 -12.92 -8.34
CA VAL A 30 -28.50 -14.32 -8.75
C VAL A 30 -28.74 -14.43 -10.27
N ASP A 31 -29.36 -13.44 -10.88
CA ASP A 31 -29.64 -13.37 -12.31
C ASP A 31 -28.44 -12.84 -13.14
N GLY A 32 -27.28 -12.61 -12.51
CA GLY A 32 -26.09 -12.09 -13.17
C GLY A 32 -26.10 -10.57 -13.44
N ASN A 33 -27.15 -9.86 -12.99
CA ASN A 33 -27.22 -8.41 -13.13
C ASN A 33 -26.31 -7.72 -12.09
N VAL A 34 -25.58 -6.70 -12.52
CA VAL A 34 -24.70 -5.92 -11.67
C VAL A 34 -25.45 -4.74 -11.06
N ASN A 35 -25.55 -4.71 -9.76
CA ASN A 35 -26.08 -3.58 -8.99
C ASN A 35 -24.95 -2.62 -8.59
N GLY A 36 -25.31 -1.43 -8.10
CA GLY A 36 -24.37 -0.43 -7.65
C GLY A 36 -23.80 0.44 -8.79
N PRO A 37 -22.94 1.41 -8.46
CA PRO A 37 -22.44 2.38 -9.41
C PRO A 37 -21.43 1.74 -10.37
N LYS A 38 -21.39 2.26 -11.59
CA LYS A 38 -20.31 2.02 -12.54
C LYS A 38 -19.08 2.81 -12.08
N GLN A 39 -17.92 2.16 -12.00
CA GLN A 39 -16.72 2.82 -11.51
C GLN A 39 -15.52 2.57 -12.41
N ARG A 40 -14.64 3.55 -12.48
CA ARG A 40 -13.33 3.44 -13.10
C ARG A 40 -12.29 4.13 -12.24
N SER A 41 -11.09 3.61 -12.20
CA SER A 41 -10.01 4.16 -11.39
C SER A 41 -8.68 4.08 -12.11
N HIS A 42 -7.91 5.16 -12.03
CA HIS A 42 -6.51 5.23 -12.43
C HIS A 42 -5.66 5.31 -11.18
N ILE A 43 -4.71 4.39 -11.02
CA ILE A 43 -3.83 4.32 -9.86
C ILE A 43 -2.40 4.38 -10.34
N LEU A 44 -1.67 5.39 -9.89
CA LEU A 44 -0.23 5.55 -10.10
C LEU A 44 0.48 5.31 -8.78
N ASN A 45 1.52 4.48 -8.77
CA ASN A 45 2.38 4.28 -7.62
C ASN A 45 3.84 4.44 -8.03
N ALA A 46 4.60 5.11 -7.18
CA ALA A 46 6.05 5.19 -7.26
C ALA A 46 6.62 4.79 -5.90
N ALA A 47 7.60 3.91 -5.89
CA ALA A 47 8.30 3.47 -4.69
C ALA A 47 9.80 3.55 -4.91
N LEU A 48 10.52 3.99 -3.88
CA LEU A 48 11.96 4.08 -3.83
C LEU A 48 12.44 3.33 -2.59
N SER A 49 13.56 2.62 -2.71
CA SER A 49 14.27 2.03 -1.59
C SER A 49 15.75 2.37 -1.75
N TYR A 50 16.36 2.87 -0.68
CA TYR A 50 17.75 3.28 -0.67
C TYR A 50 18.48 2.74 0.57
N ASP A 51 19.53 1.95 0.34
CA ASP A 51 20.37 1.42 1.40
C ASP A 51 21.40 2.49 1.84
N LEU A 52 21.12 3.15 2.96
CA LEU A 52 22.01 4.16 3.54
C LEU A 52 23.36 3.56 3.92
N ASN A 53 23.33 2.40 4.55
CA ASN A 53 24.47 1.57 4.88
C ASN A 53 24.03 0.11 5.06
N GLN A 54 24.91 -0.76 5.57
CA GLN A 54 24.60 -2.18 5.80
C GLN A 54 23.50 -2.43 6.85
N GLN A 55 23.19 -1.43 7.68
CA GLN A 55 22.24 -1.54 8.77
C GLN A 55 20.92 -0.81 8.51
N PHE A 56 20.92 0.24 7.68
CA PHE A 56 19.76 1.08 7.47
C PHE A 56 19.34 1.12 6.00
N THR A 57 18.07 0.82 5.77
CA THR A 57 17.39 1.01 4.48
C THR A 57 16.23 1.99 4.65
N LEU A 58 16.20 3.01 3.82
CA LEU A 58 15.10 3.98 3.75
C LEU A 58 14.20 3.65 2.57
N GLY A 59 12.90 3.51 2.82
CA GLY A 59 11.87 3.34 1.81
C GLY A 59 10.95 4.56 1.75
N ALA A 60 10.53 4.92 0.54
CA ALA A 60 9.49 5.90 0.31
C ALA A 60 8.52 5.39 -0.76
N LYS A 61 7.23 5.55 -0.54
CA LYS A 61 6.19 5.21 -1.53
C LYS A 61 5.23 6.38 -1.64
N TYR A 62 4.89 6.75 -2.87
CA TYR A 62 3.84 7.68 -3.17
C TYR A 62 2.83 7.04 -4.10
N GLY A 63 1.55 7.14 -3.76
CA GLY A 63 0.43 6.68 -4.57
C GLY A 63 -0.53 7.81 -4.89
N PHE A 64 -1.09 7.77 -6.08
CA PHE A 64 -2.17 8.66 -6.52
C PHE A 64 -3.29 7.82 -7.12
N ARG A 65 -4.53 8.04 -6.68
CA ARG A 65 -5.72 7.41 -7.26
C ARG A 65 -6.71 8.49 -7.70
N LEU A 66 -7.11 8.38 -8.96
CA LEU A 66 -8.26 9.09 -9.52
C LEU A 66 -9.38 8.07 -9.68
N ARG A 67 -10.49 8.26 -8.96
CA ARG A 67 -11.69 7.41 -9.05
C ARG A 67 -12.85 8.22 -9.60
N GLU A 68 -13.56 7.63 -10.53
CA GLU A 68 -14.75 8.20 -11.12
C GLU A 68 -15.91 7.19 -10.99
N GLU A 69 -17.04 7.67 -10.49
CA GLU A 69 -18.25 6.88 -10.26
C GLU A 69 -19.44 7.52 -10.96
N ALA A 70 -20.28 6.68 -11.57
CA ALA A 70 -21.55 7.09 -12.16
C ALA A 70 -22.66 6.09 -11.81
N ALA A 71 -23.89 6.55 -11.67
CA ALA A 71 -25.04 5.64 -11.59
C ALA A 71 -25.13 4.84 -12.90
N ARG A 72 -25.50 3.55 -12.81
CA ARG A 72 -25.70 2.72 -14.00
C ARG A 72 -26.83 3.32 -14.85
N GLY A 73 -26.62 3.37 -16.16
CA GLY A 73 -27.52 4.02 -17.10
C GLY A 73 -27.29 5.52 -17.29
N THR A 74 -26.36 6.13 -16.55
CA THR A 74 -25.95 7.53 -16.75
C THR A 74 -24.49 7.63 -17.18
N ASN A 75 -24.13 8.77 -17.77
CA ASN A 75 -22.74 9.10 -18.12
C ASN A 75 -22.18 10.27 -17.28
N THR A 76 -22.88 10.65 -16.22
CA THR A 76 -22.44 11.70 -15.32
C THR A 76 -21.54 11.10 -14.24
N PHE A 77 -20.22 11.31 -14.37
CA PHE A 77 -19.25 10.80 -13.43
C PHE A 77 -18.94 11.82 -12.34
N ILE A 78 -18.92 11.33 -11.10
CA ILE A 78 -18.40 12.05 -9.94
C ILE A 78 -16.96 11.58 -9.71
N THR A 79 -16.04 12.53 -9.68
CA THR A 79 -14.60 12.23 -9.54
C THR A 79 -14.18 12.37 -8.08
N SER A 80 -13.38 11.46 -7.57
CA SER A 80 -12.68 11.56 -6.30
C SER A 80 -11.20 11.28 -6.47
N THR A 81 -10.36 11.89 -5.63
CA THR A 81 -8.92 11.69 -5.63
C THR A 81 -8.43 11.27 -4.25
N ALA A 82 -7.43 10.41 -4.22
CA ALA A 82 -6.74 10.02 -3.01
C ALA A 82 -5.23 10.04 -3.25
N HIS A 83 -4.49 10.51 -2.25
CA HIS A 83 -3.03 10.53 -2.23
C HIS A 83 -2.55 9.71 -1.05
N LEU A 84 -1.57 8.85 -1.29
CA LEU A 84 -0.94 8.04 -0.25
C LEU A 84 0.56 8.36 -0.24
N ALA A 85 1.08 8.68 0.93
CA ALA A 85 2.52 8.82 1.15
C ALA A 85 2.94 7.87 2.28
N ILE A 86 3.99 7.11 2.06
CA ILE A 86 4.55 6.17 3.03
C ILE A 86 6.05 6.45 3.13
N LEU A 87 6.55 6.56 4.37
CA LEU A 87 7.97 6.56 4.68
C LEU A 87 8.27 5.38 5.58
N ARG A 88 9.32 4.63 5.24
CA ARG A 88 9.72 3.41 5.92
C ARG A 88 11.20 3.45 6.25
N LEU A 89 11.56 3.03 7.44
CA LEU A 89 12.92 2.81 7.89
C LEU A 89 13.05 1.36 8.35
N ASP A 90 13.94 0.63 7.72
CA ASP A 90 14.35 -0.71 8.14
C ASP A 90 15.73 -0.60 8.82
N TYR A 91 15.85 -1.13 10.04
CA TYR A 91 17.09 -1.19 10.78
C TYR A 91 17.47 -2.64 11.05
N HIS A 92 18.55 -3.08 10.42
CA HIS A 92 19.16 -4.38 10.65
C HIS A 92 20.11 -4.31 11.86
N ILE A 93 19.72 -4.93 12.99
CA ILE A 93 20.48 -4.82 14.23
C ILE A 93 21.73 -5.71 14.18
N VAL A 94 21.60 -6.99 14.42
CA VAL A 94 22.66 -8.00 14.38
C VAL A 94 21.99 -9.39 14.35
N HIS A 95 22.62 -10.39 13.70
CA HIS A 95 22.20 -11.79 13.78
C HIS A 95 20.71 -12.00 13.51
N ASN A 96 20.26 -11.65 12.31
CA ASN A 96 18.92 -11.98 11.82
C ASN A 96 17.76 -11.23 12.53
N TRP A 97 18.02 -10.07 13.14
CA TRP A 97 16.97 -9.23 13.70
C TRP A 97 16.86 -7.91 12.95
N ASP A 98 15.64 -7.55 12.55
CA ASP A 98 15.30 -6.29 11.92
C ASP A 98 14.21 -5.57 12.69
N ILE A 99 14.34 -4.24 12.77
CA ILE A 99 13.26 -3.35 13.21
C ILE A 99 12.78 -2.59 12.01
N LEU A 100 11.46 -2.52 11.87
CA LEU A 100 10.77 -1.77 10.83
C LEU A 100 9.94 -0.68 11.49
N ALA A 101 10.14 0.55 11.06
CA ALA A 101 9.30 1.69 11.41
C ALA A 101 8.73 2.30 10.13
N GLU A 102 7.41 2.51 10.10
CA GLU A 102 6.72 3.04 8.93
C GLU A 102 5.70 4.10 9.35
N GLY A 103 5.71 5.24 8.65
CA GLY A 103 4.70 6.28 8.75
C GLY A 103 3.89 6.36 7.46
N ARG A 104 2.58 6.50 7.58
CA ARG A 104 1.63 6.57 6.47
C ARG A 104 0.78 7.84 6.58
N ALA A 105 0.49 8.45 5.44
CA ALA A 105 -0.44 9.56 5.34
C ALA A 105 -1.32 9.37 4.11
N MET A 106 -2.64 9.44 4.27
CA MET A 106 -3.60 9.35 3.17
C MET A 106 -4.47 10.59 3.17
N ALA A 107 -4.43 11.33 2.08
CA ALA A 107 -5.19 12.56 1.89
C ALA A 107 -6.29 12.38 0.85
N TYR A 108 -7.48 12.88 1.19
CA TYR A 108 -8.67 12.95 0.33
C TYR A 108 -9.04 14.42 0.09
N PRO A 109 -8.45 15.12 -0.91
CA PRO A 109 -8.62 16.56 -1.10
C PRO A 109 -10.08 17.02 -1.24
N LYS A 110 -10.93 16.21 -1.86
CA LYS A 110 -12.36 16.55 -2.01
C LYS A 110 -13.17 16.44 -0.72
N ALA A 111 -12.72 15.60 0.21
CA ALA A 111 -13.35 15.44 1.53
C ALA A 111 -12.68 16.32 2.58
N ASP A 112 -11.64 17.06 2.20
CA ASP A 112 -10.80 17.85 3.12
C ASP A 112 -10.33 17.05 4.34
N THR A 113 -9.97 15.78 4.10
CA THR A 113 -9.61 14.83 5.16
C THR A 113 -8.23 14.26 4.89
N THR A 114 -7.41 14.21 5.96
CA THR A 114 -6.12 13.53 5.94
C THR A 114 -6.06 12.56 7.11
N GLU A 115 -5.76 11.31 6.83
CA GLU A 115 -5.59 10.24 7.81
C GLU A 115 -4.11 9.91 7.96
N PHE A 116 -3.68 9.65 9.20
CA PHE A 116 -2.31 9.27 9.52
C PHE A 116 -2.29 7.90 10.15
N GLY A 117 -1.27 7.13 9.82
CA GLY A 117 -1.00 5.83 10.40
C GLY A 117 0.49 5.65 10.67
N ALA A 118 0.82 4.75 11.57
CA ALA A 118 2.18 4.34 11.85
C ALA A 118 2.22 2.83 12.10
N LEU A 119 3.37 2.22 11.81
CA LEU A 119 3.60 0.81 12.06
C LEU A 119 5.01 0.64 12.63
N LEU A 120 5.11 -0.15 13.68
CA LEU A 120 6.39 -0.58 14.25
C LEU A 120 6.39 -2.10 14.34
N GLY A 121 7.42 -2.74 13.79
CA GLY A 121 7.55 -4.18 13.79
C GLY A 121 8.97 -4.63 14.07
N VAL A 122 9.09 -5.83 14.65
CA VAL A 122 10.35 -6.52 14.85
C VAL A 122 10.27 -7.83 14.09
N TYR A 123 11.29 -8.13 13.32
CA TYR A 123 11.39 -9.32 12.49
C TYR A 123 12.64 -10.11 12.85
N ARG A 124 12.53 -11.43 12.73
CA ARG A 124 13.65 -12.34 12.92
C ARG A 124 13.69 -13.35 11.78
N ASP A 125 14.84 -13.45 11.11
CA ASP A 125 15.12 -14.53 10.19
C ASP A 125 15.45 -15.81 11.00
N LEU A 126 14.58 -16.80 10.93
CA LEU A 126 14.76 -18.09 11.64
C LEU A 126 15.75 -18.99 10.88
N ASN A 127 15.71 -18.90 9.56
CA ASN A 127 16.65 -19.51 8.62
C ASN A 127 16.57 -18.75 7.27
N ASP A 128 17.32 -19.19 6.26
CA ASP A 128 17.39 -18.52 4.94
C ASP A 128 16.02 -18.45 4.23
N ASN A 129 15.07 -19.27 4.64
CA ASN A 129 13.77 -19.41 3.98
C ASN A 129 12.57 -18.91 4.82
N VAL A 130 12.74 -18.68 6.12
CA VAL A 130 11.62 -18.36 7.02
C VAL A 130 11.95 -17.13 7.86
N ARG A 131 11.06 -16.12 7.78
CA ARG A 131 11.11 -14.91 8.58
C ARG A 131 9.84 -14.76 9.41
N LEU A 132 9.99 -14.57 10.71
CA LEU A 132 8.91 -14.31 11.65
C LEU A 132 8.93 -12.82 12.05
N GLY A 133 7.77 -12.19 12.05
CA GLY A 133 7.62 -10.80 12.47
C GLY A 133 6.45 -10.60 13.41
N ALA A 134 6.58 -9.64 14.30
CA ALA A 134 5.49 -9.17 15.15
C ALA A 134 5.58 -7.64 15.29
N GLY A 135 4.46 -6.98 15.46
CA GLY A 135 4.45 -5.55 15.60
C GLY A 135 3.08 -5.00 15.93
N TYR A 136 2.99 -3.67 15.89
CA TYR A 136 1.76 -2.93 16.14
C TYR A 136 1.53 -1.89 15.06
N SER A 137 0.28 -1.79 14.59
CA SER A 137 -0.19 -0.80 13.63
C SER A 137 -1.15 0.18 14.29
N TRP A 138 -0.91 1.47 14.10
CA TRP A 138 -1.75 2.58 14.55
C TRP A 138 -2.38 3.28 13.36
N GLY A 139 -3.61 3.78 13.53
CA GLY A 139 -4.27 4.70 12.59
C GLY A 139 -4.94 4.05 11.39
N GLY A 140 -4.86 2.73 11.21
CA GLY A 140 -5.63 1.98 10.23
C GLY A 140 -5.53 2.47 8.78
N VAL A 141 -4.47 3.20 8.40
CA VAL A 141 -4.24 3.68 7.02
C VAL A 141 -3.70 2.55 6.18
N SER A 142 -4.37 2.26 5.05
CA SER A 142 -3.95 1.23 4.10
C SER A 142 -2.59 1.55 3.46
N ASP A 143 -1.84 0.53 3.12
CA ASP A 143 -0.59 0.62 2.36
C ASP A 143 -0.80 0.58 0.84
N ASP A 144 -2.04 0.38 0.38
CA ASP A 144 -2.39 0.30 -1.03
C ASP A 144 -3.63 1.17 -1.35
N LEU A 145 -3.66 1.68 -2.59
CA LEU A 145 -4.77 2.44 -3.16
C LEU A 145 -5.71 1.59 -4.02
N ARG A 146 -5.48 0.28 -4.16
CA ARG A 146 -6.37 -0.62 -4.91
C ARG A 146 -7.68 -0.86 -4.19
N SER A 147 -7.60 -1.22 -2.92
CA SER A 147 -8.71 -1.18 -1.99
C SER A 147 -8.53 0.03 -1.09
N LEU A 148 -9.58 0.80 -0.83
CA LEU A 148 -9.56 1.88 0.16
C LEU A 148 -10.09 1.35 1.50
N GLU A 149 -9.90 0.06 1.77
CA GLU A 149 -10.24 -0.54 3.05
C GLU A 149 -9.25 -0.06 4.11
N ARG A 150 -9.76 0.24 5.28
CA ARG A 150 -8.92 0.56 6.44
C ARG A 150 -8.20 -0.70 6.91
N ASP A 151 -6.89 -0.59 7.09
CA ASP A 151 -6.14 -1.61 7.81
C ASP A 151 -6.62 -1.67 9.26
N ARG A 152 -6.57 -2.85 9.86
CA ARG A 152 -6.93 -3.01 11.27
C ARG A 152 -5.82 -2.45 12.14
N GLU A 153 -6.20 -1.61 13.10
CA GLU A 153 -5.31 -1.21 14.18
C GLU A 153 -5.10 -2.39 15.13
N GLY A 154 -3.89 -2.54 15.62
CA GLY A 154 -3.59 -3.55 16.63
C GLY A 154 -2.29 -4.31 16.41
N LEU A 155 -2.15 -5.34 17.21
CA LEU A 155 -1.03 -6.29 17.11
C LEU A 155 -1.17 -7.15 15.85
N PHE A 156 -0.05 -7.38 15.17
CA PHE A 156 0.03 -8.32 14.07
C PHE A 156 1.21 -9.29 14.26
N VAL A 157 1.07 -10.46 13.67
CA VAL A 157 2.13 -11.45 13.55
C VAL A 157 2.21 -11.88 12.09
N ASN A 158 3.40 -11.84 11.51
CA ASN A 158 3.68 -12.22 10.14
C ASN A 158 4.64 -13.40 10.07
N LEU A 159 4.33 -14.36 9.22
CA LEU A 159 5.24 -15.44 8.84
C LEU A 159 5.49 -15.34 7.33
N ILE A 160 6.74 -15.15 6.93
CA ILE A 160 7.15 -15.00 5.54
C ILE A 160 8.02 -16.18 5.16
N GLY A 161 7.61 -16.94 4.13
CA GLY A 161 8.39 -18.03 3.52
C GLY A 161 8.98 -17.59 2.18
N LYS A 162 10.26 -17.91 1.93
CA LYS A 162 10.92 -17.76 0.62
C LYS A 162 11.20 -19.16 0.08
N PHE A 163 10.72 -19.45 -1.12
CA PHE A 163 10.88 -20.72 -1.80
C PHE A 163 11.66 -20.56 -3.10
#